data_c2f66bc15d44068e6ee341726737314d
#
_entry.id   c2f66bc15d44068e6ee341726737314d
#
_cell.length_a   1.000
_cell.length_b   1.000
_cell.length_c   1.000
_cell.angle_alpha   90.00
_cell.angle_beta   90.00
_cell.angle_gamma   90.00
#
_symmetry.space_group_name_H-M   'P 1'
#
loop_
_entity.id
_entity.type
_entity.pdbx_description
1 polymer ?
#
loop_
_entity_poly.entity_id
_entity_poly.type
_entity_poly.pdbx_seq_one_letter_code
_entity_poly.pdbx_strand_id
1 'polypeptide(L)'
;MPDSENDNFLEAVRELRGESKELGYDFWVTMVADTITEEALPTYESWLMDVEGVNQHDGGTAWSRWVRYWTGEENRHGDVLNKYLYLSGRVNMIEVERTTQHLINDGFDIGTDRDPYKNFVYTSFQELATYISHNRVAKLARQHGNKSLAKMCKIISGDEMRHYNAYSTFVKEIFSIDPSQMMIAFKDMMKHKIVMPAMFLRESGDSIGAAFDEFSNAAQRIGVYTGQDYIDIMKKLIVRWDIENIRGLSEEAEKARDFVTKLPARMERINQRIRISEKITHFKWVNPAMTK
;
A
#
# COMPACT_ATOMS: atom_id res chain seq x y z
N MET A 1 -4.11 -12.81 17.46
CA MET A 1 -3.54 -11.96 18.54
C MET A 1 -3.90 -12.58 19.88
N PRO A 2 -3.02 -12.47 20.89
CA PRO A 2 -3.37 -12.84 22.25
C PRO A 2 -4.60 -12.05 22.74
N ASP A 3 -5.48 -12.73 23.44
CA ASP A 3 -6.66 -12.13 24.05
C ASP A 3 -6.33 -11.71 25.49
N SER A 4 -6.48 -10.42 25.82
CA SER A 4 -6.15 -9.88 27.14
C SER A 4 -7.07 -10.37 28.26
N GLU A 5 -8.24 -10.90 27.94
CA GLU A 5 -9.20 -11.48 28.88
C GLU A 5 -8.95 -12.97 29.11
N ASN A 6 -7.99 -13.58 28.38
CA ASN A 6 -7.67 -14.98 28.52
C ASN A 6 -6.64 -15.18 29.65
N ASP A 7 -6.88 -16.16 30.53
CA ASP A 7 -5.96 -16.55 31.62
C ASP A 7 -4.54 -16.89 31.13
N ASN A 8 -4.41 -17.27 29.85
CA ASN A 8 -3.13 -17.62 29.21
C ASN A 8 -2.53 -16.45 28.39
N PHE A 9 -2.98 -15.20 28.55
CA PHE A 9 -2.51 -14.05 27.77
C PHE A 9 -1.00 -13.91 27.75
N LEU A 10 -0.37 -13.96 28.94
CA LEU A 10 1.09 -13.83 29.05
C LEU A 10 1.85 -14.96 28.35
N GLU A 11 1.31 -16.16 28.35
CA GLU A 11 1.89 -17.31 27.64
C GLU A 11 1.80 -17.11 26.13
N ALA A 12 0.65 -16.70 25.64
CA ALA A 12 0.45 -16.38 24.22
C ALA A 12 1.35 -15.23 23.73
N VAL A 13 1.59 -14.21 24.57
CA VAL A 13 2.56 -13.14 24.27
C VAL A 13 4.00 -13.68 24.23
N ARG A 14 4.38 -14.59 25.13
CA ARG A 14 5.71 -15.22 25.11
C ARG A 14 5.90 -16.06 23.84
N GLU A 15 4.90 -16.80 23.43
CA GLU A 15 4.89 -17.57 22.18
C GLU A 15 5.06 -16.64 20.96
N LEU A 16 4.26 -15.59 20.84
CA LEU A 16 4.34 -14.58 19.78
C LEU A 16 5.75 -13.95 19.72
N ARG A 17 6.33 -13.60 20.89
CA ARG A 17 7.70 -13.07 20.98
C ARG A 17 8.73 -14.11 20.55
N GLY A 18 8.50 -15.38 20.86
CA GLY A 18 9.34 -16.49 20.39
C GLY A 18 9.34 -16.61 18.88
N GLU A 19 8.15 -16.60 18.25
CA GLU A 19 7.97 -16.62 16.81
C GLU A 19 8.62 -15.43 16.09
N SER A 20 8.76 -14.29 16.77
CA SER A 20 9.29 -13.06 16.18
C SER A 20 10.83 -12.98 16.14
N LYS A 21 11.55 -13.93 16.77
CA LYS A 21 13.02 -13.84 16.95
C LYS A 21 13.81 -13.98 15.67
N GLU A 22 13.32 -14.80 14.77
CA GLU A 22 14.05 -15.19 13.54
C GLU A 22 13.86 -14.20 12.38
N LEU A 23 13.10 -13.11 12.60
CA LEU A 23 12.84 -12.08 11.58
C LEU A 23 13.97 -11.05 11.60
N GLY A 24 14.63 -10.86 10.46
CA GLY A 24 15.75 -9.96 10.28
C GLY A 24 15.38 -8.47 10.24
N TYR A 25 16.40 -7.61 10.23
CA TYR A 25 16.25 -6.15 10.26
C TYR A 25 15.36 -5.61 9.12
N ASP A 26 15.64 -5.98 7.86
CA ASP A 26 14.87 -5.52 6.70
C ASP A 26 13.40 -5.90 6.77
N PHE A 27 13.10 -7.05 7.39
CA PHE A 27 11.73 -7.47 7.61
C PHE A 27 11.00 -6.51 8.59
N TRP A 28 11.67 -6.15 9.69
CA TRP A 28 11.09 -5.21 10.67
C TRP A 28 10.93 -3.81 10.10
N VAL A 29 11.89 -3.32 9.33
CA VAL A 29 11.76 -2.03 8.61
C VAL A 29 10.54 -2.06 7.70
N THR A 30 10.37 -3.12 6.92
CA THR A 30 9.22 -3.26 6.03
C THR A 30 7.90 -3.31 6.80
N MET A 31 7.83 -4.11 7.86
CA MET A 31 6.62 -4.23 8.68
C MET A 31 6.23 -2.94 9.39
N VAL A 32 7.21 -2.20 9.90
CA VAL A 32 6.95 -0.91 10.57
C VAL A 32 6.42 0.10 9.55
N ALA A 33 7.06 0.23 8.40
CA ALA A 33 6.61 1.16 7.38
C ALA A 33 5.21 0.80 6.84
N ASP A 34 4.93 -0.48 6.58
CA ASP A 34 3.59 -0.95 6.20
C ASP A 34 2.56 -0.58 7.28
N THR A 35 2.87 -0.84 8.56
CA THR A 35 1.96 -0.50 9.68
C THR A 35 1.69 1.00 9.75
N ILE A 36 2.73 1.84 9.61
CA ILE A 36 2.58 3.30 9.65
C ILE A 36 1.67 3.79 8.52
N THR A 37 1.82 3.23 7.32
CA THR A 37 0.97 3.60 6.18
C THR A 37 -0.47 3.13 6.36
N GLU A 38 -0.70 1.96 6.93
CA GLU A 38 -2.04 1.47 7.29
C GLU A 38 -2.72 2.33 8.37
N GLU A 39 -1.95 2.89 9.31
CA GLU A 39 -2.46 3.77 10.37
C GLU A 39 -2.68 5.22 9.92
N ALA A 40 -2.16 5.64 8.76
CA ALA A 40 -2.39 6.98 8.22
C ALA A 40 -3.81 7.17 7.63
N LEU A 41 -4.74 6.33 8.01
CA LEU A 41 -6.12 6.25 7.55
C LEU A 41 -6.92 7.58 7.60
N PRO A 42 -6.76 8.45 8.63
CA PRO A 42 -7.45 9.74 8.62
C PRO A 42 -7.16 10.59 7.38
N THR A 43 -5.94 10.53 6.86
CA THR A 43 -5.54 11.23 5.63
C THR A 43 -6.23 10.63 4.41
N TYR A 44 -6.29 9.30 4.32
CA TYR A 44 -6.95 8.59 3.20
C TYR A 44 -8.46 8.87 3.17
N GLU A 45 -9.14 8.75 4.32
CA GLU A 45 -10.58 8.99 4.38
C GLU A 45 -10.92 10.43 4.01
N SER A 46 -10.21 11.39 4.59
CA SER A 46 -10.41 12.82 4.31
C SER A 46 -10.28 13.10 2.81
N TRP A 47 -9.25 12.57 2.19
CA TRP A 47 -8.99 12.74 0.78
C TRP A 47 -10.03 12.04 -0.11
N LEU A 48 -10.39 10.79 0.17
CA LEU A 48 -11.42 10.07 -0.61
C LEU A 48 -12.79 10.70 -0.48
N MET A 49 -13.13 11.28 0.67
CA MET A 49 -14.39 11.99 0.88
C MET A 49 -14.44 13.34 0.13
N ASP A 50 -13.29 13.91 -0.24
CA ASP A 50 -13.20 15.16 -1.01
C ASP A 50 -13.28 14.96 -2.54
N VAL A 51 -13.23 13.71 -3.02
CA VAL A 51 -13.37 13.38 -4.44
C VAL A 51 -14.72 13.85 -4.97
N GLU A 52 -14.74 14.41 -6.18
CA GLU A 52 -15.97 14.89 -6.82
C GLU A 52 -17.03 13.79 -6.91
N GLY A 53 -18.25 14.11 -6.51
CA GLY A 53 -19.37 13.17 -6.51
C GLY A 53 -19.46 12.25 -5.28
N VAL A 54 -18.46 12.22 -4.41
CA VAL A 54 -18.49 11.33 -3.23
C VAL A 54 -19.36 11.90 -2.11
N ASN A 55 -19.25 13.17 -1.77
CA ASN A 55 -19.94 13.77 -0.61
C ASN A 55 -20.79 15.00 -0.99
N GLN A 56 -21.58 14.91 -2.07
CA GLN A 56 -22.31 16.05 -2.64
C GLN A 56 -23.71 16.29 -2.07
N HIS A 57 -24.25 15.42 -1.21
CA HIS A 57 -25.63 15.51 -0.73
C HIS A 57 -25.77 15.31 0.78
N ASP A 58 -26.73 16.00 1.37
CA ASP A 58 -27.18 15.77 2.75
C ASP A 58 -27.65 14.30 2.89
N GLY A 59 -26.97 13.53 3.73
CA GLY A 59 -27.20 12.08 3.90
C GLY A 59 -26.23 11.16 3.14
N GLY A 60 -25.37 11.73 2.32
CA GLY A 60 -24.29 11.01 1.62
C GLY A 60 -24.73 10.23 0.39
N THR A 61 -23.78 9.92 -0.47
CA THR A 61 -23.95 9.12 -1.69
C THR A 61 -23.66 7.63 -1.44
N ALA A 62 -23.85 6.79 -2.45
CA ALA A 62 -23.38 5.40 -2.41
C ALA A 62 -21.85 5.34 -2.24
N TRP A 63 -21.13 6.29 -2.86
CA TRP A 63 -19.67 6.40 -2.76
C TRP A 63 -19.20 6.80 -1.36
N SER A 64 -19.85 7.77 -0.71
CA SER A 64 -19.49 8.12 0.67
C SER A 64 -19.75 6.98 1.66
N ARG A 65 -20.79 6.16 1.43
CA ARG A 65 -20.99 4.92 2.20
C ARG A 65 -19.92 3.88 1.93
N TRP A 66 -19.54 3.70 0.65
CA TRP A 66 -18.44 2.82 0.27
C TRP A 66 -17.15 3.22 0.98
N VAL A 67 -16.74 4.49 0.91
CA VAL A 67 -15.53 5.00 1.57
C VAL A 67 -15.56 4.69 3.07
N ARG A 68 -16.67 4.94 3.76
CA ARG A 68 -16.78 4.66 5.21
C ARG A 68 -16.67 3.18 5.56
N TYR A 69 -17.25 2.29 4.74
CA TYR A 69 -17.12 0.85 4.96
C TYR A 69 -15.70 0.37 4.68
N TRP A 70 -15.10 0.83 3.62
CA TRP A 70 -13.71 0.58 3.28
C TRP A 70 -12.79 1.07 4.41
N THR A 71 -12.91 2.32 4.85
CA THR A 71 -12.18 2.89 5.99
C THR A 71 -12.31 2.04 7.25
N GLY A 72 -13.52 1.56 7.55
CA GLY A 72 -13.75 0.67 8.71
C GLY A 72 -13.06 -0.69 8.57
N GLU A 73 -12.81 -1.18 7.37
CA GLU A 73 -12.05 -2.41 7.12
C GLU A 73 -10.55 -2.14 7.23
N GLU A 74 -10.04 -1.09 6.58
CA GLU A 74 -8.65 -0.64 6.65
C GLU A 74 -8.18 -0.32 8.07
N ASN A 75 -9.05 0.30 8.88
CA ASN A 75 -8.73 0.55 10.29
C ASN A 75 -8.39 -0.72 11.07
N ARG A 76 -8.97 -1.87 10.70
CA ARG A 76 -8.62 -3.15 11.33
C ARG A 76 -7.24 -3.64 10.91
N HIS A 77 -6.78 -3.32 9.70
CA HIS A 77 -5.44 -3.66 9.23
C HIS A 77 -4.38 -2.95 10.07
N GLY A 78 -4.47 -1.62 10.14
CA GLY A 78 -3.56 -0.81 10.96
C GLY A 78 -3.56 -1.25 12.43
N ASP A 79 -4.76 -1.37 13.03
CA ASP A 79 -4.92 -1.74 14.45
C ASP A 79 -4.30 -3.12 14.78
N VAL A 80 -4.50 -4.13 13.95
CA VAL A 80 -3.94 -5.46 14.22
C VAL A 80 -2.44 -5.53 14.00
N LEU A 81 -1.91 -4.80 13.02
CA LEU A 81 -0.47 -4.73 12.77
C LEU A 81 0.24 -3.95 13.87
N ASN A 82 -0.30 -2.81 14.31
CA ASN A 82 0.23 -2.02 15.41
C ASN A 82 0.28 -2.84 16.71
N LYS A 83 -0.81 -3.52 17.06
CA LYS A 83 -0.84 -4.44 18.21
C LYS A 83 0.19 -5.56 18.10
N TYR A 84 0.39 -6.11 16.91
CA TYR A 84 1.44 -7.11 16.69
C TYR A 84 2.81 -6.52 16.93
N LEU A 85 3.13 -5.36 16.39
CA LEU A 85 4.41 -4.67 16.62
C LEU A 85 4.65 -4.45 18.10
N TYR A 86 3.67 -3.90 18.82
CA TYR A 86 3.75 -3.67 20.28
C TYR A 86 4.03 -4.96 21.06
N LEU A 87 3.26 -6.01 20.82
CA LEU A 87 3.39 -7.27 21.55
C LEU A 87 4.65 -8.05 21.18
N SER A 88 5.19 -7.86 19.97
CA SER A 88 6.45 -8.49 19.55
C SER A 88 7.65 -8.07 20.38
N GLY A 89 7.66 -6.82 20.87
CA GLY A 89 8.77 -6.21 21.61
C GLY A 89 10.02 -5.99 20.75
N ARG A 90 9.89 -5.97 19.41
CA ARG A 90 11.01 -5.86 18.46
C ARG A 90 11.27 -4.44 17.98
N VAL A 91 10.31 -3.55 18.18
CA VAL A 91 10.32 -2.20 17.65
C VAL A 91 10.19 -1.15 18.76
N ASN A 92 10.65 0.04 18.47
CA ASN A 92 10.48 1.19 19.36
C ASN A 92 9.14 1.86 19.02
N MET A 93 8.09 1.50 19.75
CA MET A 93 6.73 2.00 19.51
C MET A 93 6.63 3.53 19.62
N ILE A 94 7.46 4.18 20.44
CA ILE A 94 7.46 5.66 20.53
C ILE A 94 7.85 6.28 19.20
N GLU A 95 8.87 5.74 18.54
CA GLU A 95 9.30 6.26 17.23
C GLU A 95 8.34 5.83 16.09
N VAL A 96 7.70 4.67 16.21
CA VAL A 96 6.63 4.24 15.30
C VAL A 96 5.47 5.24 15.36
N GLU A 97 4.94 5.52 16.55
CA GLU A 97 3.87 6.48 16.78
C GLU A 97 4.23 7.89 16.29
N ARG A 98 5.45 8.36 16.59
CA ARG A 98 5.91 9.66 16.10
C ARG A 98 5.92 9.74 14.58
N THR A 99 6.36 8.70 13.91
CA THR A 99 6.41 8.66 12.45
C THR A 99 5.00 8.60 11.85
N THR A 100 4.09 7.83 12.46
CA THR A 100 2.67 7.83 12.09
C THR A 100 2.06 9.22 12.20
N GLN A 101 2.30 9.92 13.33
CA GLN A 101 1.82 11.29 13.52
C GLN A 101 2.46 12.29 12.54
N HIS A 102 3.73 12.08 12.15
CA HIS A 102 4.34 12.88 11.10
C HIS A 102 3.63 12.68 9.76
N LEU A 103 3.38 11.44 9.35
CA LEU A 103 2.73 11.14 8.08
C LEU A 103 1.32 11.73 8.02
N ILE A 104 0.53 11.62 9.10
CA ILE A 104 -0.81 12.20 9.19
C ILE A 104 -0.75 13.74 9.16
N ASN A 105 0.16 14.35 9.94
CA ASN A 105 0.26 15.81 10.05
C ASN A 105 0.84 16.47 8.79
N ASP A 106 1.83 15.86 8.18
CA ASP A 106 2.44 16.36 6.94
C ASP A 106 1.46 16.20 5.76
N GLY A 107 0.59 15.19 5.82
CA GLY A 107 -0.28 14.81 4.72
C GLY A 107 0.49 14.28 3.52
N PHE A 108 -0.22 13.93 2.48
CA PHE A 108 0.39 13.54 1.20
C PHE A 108 -0.56 13.80 0.04
N ASP A 109 0.04 14.19 -1.10
CA ASP A 109 -0.66 14.37 -2.36
C ASP A 109 -0.32 13.22 -3.31
N ILE A 110 -1.35 12.53 -3.77
CA ILE A 110 -1.22 11.40 -4.70
C ILE A 110 -1.47 11.80 -6.16
N GLY A 111 -1.70 13.10 -6.42
CA GLY A 111 -1.82 13.66 -7.76
C GLY A 111 -3.12 13.33 -8.48
N THR A 112 -4.22 13.12 -7.76
CA THR A 112 -5.52 12.80 -8.37
C THR A 112 -6.45 14.01 -8.53
N ASP A 113 -6.11 15.17 -7.97
CA ASP A 113 -6.82 16.47 -8.14
C ASP A 113 -8.34 16.37 -7.89
N ARG A 114 -8.81 15.54 -6.97
CA ARG A 114 -10.23 15.25 -6.71
C ARG A 114 -10.97 14.57 -7.88
N ASP A 115 -10.27 14.23 -8.96
CA ASP A 115 -10.84 13.57 -10.15
C ASP A 115 -11.20 12.11 -9.83
N PRO A 116 -12.49 11.72 -9.96
CA PRO A 116 -12.92 10.36 -9.64
C PRO A 116 -12.28 9.29 -10.53
N TYR A 117 -11.99 9.59 -11.80
CA TYR A 117 -11.37 8.61 -12.71
C TYR A 117 -9.93 8.34 -12.34
N LYS A 118 -9.14 9.39 -12.03
CA LYS A 118 -7.78 9.24 -11.52
C LYS A 118 -7.76 8.50 -10.18
N ASN A 119 -8.72 8.80 -9.31
CA ASN A 119 -8.85 8.14 -8.01
C ASN A 119 -9.10 6.64 -8.15
N PHE A 120 -10.00 6.21 -9.03
CA PHE A 120 -10.26 4.79 -9.24
C PHE A 120 -9.08 4.05 -9.89
N VAL A 121 -8.30 4.71 -10.75
CA VAL A 121 -7.03 4.16 -11.24
C VAL A 121 -6.04 3.99 -10.09
N TYR A 122 -5.87 5.03 -9.27
CA TYR A 122 -4.97 5.04 -8.13
C TYR A 122 -5.30 3.91 -7.16
N THR A 123 -6.54 3.84 -6.68
CA THR A 123 -6.98 2.82 -5.73
C THR A 123 -6.86 1.41 -6.31
N SER A 124 -7.22 1.20 -7.59
CA SER A 124 -7.02 -0.10 -8.24
C SER A 124 -5.55 -0.55 -8.24
N PHE A 125 -4.62 0.38 -8.41
CA PHE A 125 -3.19 0.08 -8.38
C PHE A 125 -2.71 -0.19 -6.95
N GLN A 126 -3.07 0.69 -6.02
CA GLN A 126 -2.67 0.63 -4.61
C GLN A 126 -3.10 -0.69 -3.97
N GLU A 127 -4.37 -1.04 -4.05
CA GLU A 127 -4.93 -2.26 -3.46
C GLU A 127 -4.24 -3.53 -3.98
N LEU A 128 -3.85 -3.54 -5.26
CA LEU A 128 -3.10 -4.67 -5.78
C LEU A 128 -1.66 -4.69 -5.28
N ALA A 129 -1.05 -3.52 -5.03
CA ALA A 129 0.29 -3.42 -4.46
C ALA A 129 0.30 -3.88 -2.99
N THR A 130 -0.68 -3.45 -2.18
CA THR A 130 -0.84 -3.86 -0.78
C THR A 130 -1.16 -5.35 -0.66
N TYR A 131 -2.02 -5.87 -1.54
CA TYR A 131 -2.22 -7.33 -1.64
C TYR A 131 -0.91 -8.09 -1.84
N ILE A 132 -0.06 -7.64 -2.77
CA ILE A 132 1.23 -8.31 -3.05
C ILE A 132 2.12 -8.25 -1.83
N SER A 133 2.25 -7.07 -1.21
CA SER A 133 3.07 -6.84 -0.02
C SER A 133 2.64 -7.75 1.12
N HIS A 134 1.39 -7.67 1.57
CA HIS A 134 0.89 -8.48 2.69
C HIS A 134 0.94 -9.99 2.42
N ASN A 135 0.65 -10.43 1.19
CA ASN A 135 0.74 -11.84 0.85
C ASN A 135 2.19 -12.37 0.90
N ARG A 136 3.18 -11.56 0.53
CA ARG A 136 4.59 -11.93 0.62
C ARG A 136 5.11 -11.86 2.04
N VAL A 137 4.71 -10.85 2.82
CA VAL A 137 4.99 -10.79 4.25
C VAL A 137 4.45 -12.04 4.96
N ALA A 138 3.20 -12.44 4.66
CA ALA A 138 2.62 -13.68 5.21
C ALA A 138 3.46 -14.92 4.87
N LYS A 139 3.96 -15.01 3.64
CA LYS A 139 4.82 -16.12 3.19
C LYS A 139 6.16 -16.13 3.92
N LEU A 140 6.83 -14.97 4.02
CA LEU A 140 8.10 -14.83 4.71
C LEU A 140 7.95 -15.13 6.21
N ALA A 141 6.95 -14.56 6.87
CA ALA A 141 6.65 -14.85 8.26
C ALA A 141 6.48 -16.34 8.52
N ARG A 142 5.74 -17.04 7.65
CA ARG A 142 5.56 -18.50 7.74
C ARG A 142 6.88 -19.26 7.58
N GLN A 143 7.74 -18.84 6.65
CA GLN A 143 9.05 -19.46 6.42
C GLN A 143 9.97 -19.37 7.64
N HIS A 144 9.84 -18.26 8.41
CA HIS A 144 10.57 -18.03 9.66
C HIS A 144 9.82 -18.51 10.92
N GLY A 145 8.79 -19.34 10.77
CA GLY A 145 8.06 -19.90 11.90
C GLY A 145 7.05 -18.98 12.58
N ASN A 146 6.89 -17.74 12.10
CA ASN A 146 5.94 -16.79 12.67
C ASN A 146 4.52 -17.02 12.13
N LYS A 147 3.79 -17.93 12.77
CA LYS A 147 2.45 -18.36 12.35
C LYS A 147 1.41 -17.28 12.58
N SER A 148 1.55 -16.53 13.68
CA SER A 148 0.63 -15.47 14.08
C SER A 148 0.61 -14.36 13.04
N LEU A 149 1.77 -13.82 12.68
CA LEU A 149 1.89 -12.77 11.66
C LEU A 149 1.48 -13.31 10.27
N ALA A 150 1.90 -14.52 9.92
CA ALA A 150 1.53 -15.14 8.65
C ALA A 150 0.00 -15.24 8.48
N LYS A 151 -0.73 -15.55 9.55
CA LYS A 151 -2.20 -15.60 9.53
C LYS A 151 -2.81 -14.20 9.37
N MET A 152 -2.32 -13.21 10.13
CA MET A 152 -2.81 -11.82 10.06
C MET A 152 -2.63 -11.23 8.66
N CYS A 153 -1.41 -11.21 8.14
CA CYS A 153 -1.12 -10.67 6.81
C CYS A 153 -1.84 -11.46 5.70
N LYS A 154 -2.12 -12.75 5.89
CA LYS A 154 -2.92 -13.52 4.92
C LYS A 154 -4.39 -13.09 4.89
N ILE A 155 -4.97 -12.74 6.03
CA ILE A 155 -6.34 -12.19 6.11
C ILE A 155 -6.35 -10.82 5.44
N ILE A 156 -5.46 -9.90 5.85
CA ILE A 156 -5.33 -8.57 5.25
C ILE A 156 -5.19 -8.69 3.72
N SER A 157 -4.29 -9.51 3.21
CA SER A 157 -4.14 -9.70 1.76
C SER A 157 -5.41 -10.20 1.07
N GLY A 158 -6.30 -10.90 1.77
CA GLY A 158 -7.61 -11.29 1.26
C GLY A 158 -8.55 -10.10 1.10
N ASP A 159 -8.50 -9.16 2.05
CA ASP A 159 -9.29 -7.94 2.06
C ASP A 159 -8.83 -7.02 0.93
N GLU A 160 -7.51 -6.77 0.80
CA GLU A 160 -6.90 -6.02 -0.29
C GLU A 160 -7.29 -6.55 -1.68
N MET A 161 -7.34 -7.86 -1.85
CA MET A 161 -7.79 -8.47 -3.11
C MET A 161 -9.27 -8.20 -3.38
N ARG A 162 -10.12 -8.12 -2.35
CA ARG A 162 -11.54 -7.74 -2.52
C ARG A 162 -11.67 -6.28 -2.93
N HIS A 163 -10.91 -5.39 -2.28
CA HIS A 163 -10.85 -3.96 -2.61
C HIS A 163 -10.37 -3.76 -4.05
N TYR A 164 -9.27 -4.39 -4.44
CA TYR A 164 -8.78 -4.38 -5.81
C TYR A 164 -9.84 -4.82 -6.82
N ASN A 165 -10.54 -5.92 -6.56
CA ASN A 165 -11.57 -6.41 -7.46
C ASN A 165 -12.73 -5.41 -7.59
N ALA A 166 -13.14 -4.76 -6.51
CA ALA A 166 -14.17 -3.73 -6.53
C ALA A 166 -13.72 -2.52 -7.36
N TYR A 167 -12.61 -1.88 -6.97
CA TYR A 167 -12.12 -0.69 -7.67
C TYR A 167 -11.81 -0.94 -9.15
N SER A 168 -11.15 -2.07 -9.48
CA SER A 168 -10.85 -2.41 -10.87
C SER A 168 -12.10 -2.72 -11.68
N THR A 169 -13.19 -3.15 -11.05
CA THR A 169 -14.49 -3.33 -11.71
C THR A 169 -15.13 -1.97 -11.96
N PHE A 170 -15.09 -1.04 -11.02
CA PHE A 170 -15.59 0.32 -11.23
C PHE A 170 -14.92 0.99 -12.43
N VAL A 171 -13.60 0.89 -12.55
CA VAL A 171 -12.86 1.40 -13.72
C VAL A 171 -13.35 0.74 -15.01
N LYS A 172 -13.57 -0.57 -15.01
CA LYS A 172 -14.07 -1.29 -16.19
C LYS A 172 -15.45 -0.79 -16.64
N GLU A 173 -16.33 -0.52 -15.68
CA GLU A 173 -17.66 0.04 -15.96
C GLU A 173 -17.55 1.47 -16.50
N ILE A 174 -16.64 2.30 -15.97
CA ILE A 174 -16.40 3.65 -16.47
C ILE A 174 -15.88 3.61 -17.92
N PHE A 175 -14.99 2.68 -18.25
CA PHE A 175 -14.55 2.50 -19.65
C PHE A 175 -15.70 2.18 -20.61
N SER A 176 -16.79 1.56 -20.14
CA SER A 176 -17.98 1.30 -20.98
C SER A 176 -18.85 2.53 -21.20
N ILE A 177 -18.77 3.54 -20.30
CA ILE A 177 -19.60 4.75 -20.31
C ILE A 177 -18.84 5.93 -20.93
N ASP A 178 -17.60 6.14 -20.51
CA ASP A 178 -16.74 7.25 -20.93
C ASP A 178 -15.30 6.78 -21.19
N PRO A 179 -15.08 6.01 -22.26
CA PRO A 179 -13.78 5.39 -22.53
C PRO A 179 -12.66 6.42 -22.77
N SER A 180 -12.99 7.58 -23.35
CA SER A 180 -11.98 8.57 -23.70
C SER A 180 -11.40 9.27 -22.46
N GLN A 181 -12.24 9.77 -21.56
CA GLN A 181 -11.77 10.44 -20.35
C GLN A 181 -11.08 9.45 -19.40
N MET A 182 -11.64 8.24 -19.27
CA MET A 182 -11.03 7.20 -18.46
C MET A 182 -9.63 6.80 -18.97
N MET A 183 -9.43 6.74 -20.28
CA MET A 183 -8.14 6.44 -20.90
C MET A 183 -7.12 7.57 -20.66
N ILE A 184 -7.55 8.83 -20.73
CA ILE A 184 -6.70 10.00 -20.44
C ILE A 184 -6.30 9.98 -18.96
N ALA A 185 -7.24 9.75 -18.05
CA ALA A 185 -6.97 9.65 -16.62
C ALA A 185 -5.97 8.51 -16.32
N PHE A 186 -6.14 7.34 -16.95
CA PHE A 186 -5.20 6.23 -16.79
C PHE A 186 -3.79 6.60 -17.29
N LYS A 187 -3.67 7.22 -18.44
CA LYS A 187 -2.37 7.69 -18.96
C LYS A 187 -1.74 8.72 -18.02
N ASP A 188 -2.53 9.67 -17.49
CA ASP A 188 -2.00 10.71 -16.62
C ASP A 188 -1.46 10.13 -15.30
N MET A 189 -2.19 9.22 -14.67
CA MET A 189 -1.71 8.52 -13.48
C MET A 189 -0.43 7.72 -13.75
N MET A 190 -0.35 7.01 -14.87
CA MET A 190 0.85 6.22 -15.21
C MET A 190 2.03 7.09 -15.60
N LYS A 191 1.81 8.27 -16.19
CA LYS A 191 2.86 9.23 -16.57
C LYS A 191 3.57 9.82 -15.35
N HIS A 192 2.81 10.17 -14.32
CA HIS A 192 3.34 10.75 -13.08
C HIS A 192 3.78 9.70 -12.07
N LYS A 193 3.58 8.42 -12.37
CA LYS A 193 3.73 7.25 -11.49
C LYS A 193 2.72 7.28 -10.32
N ILE A 194 2.41 6.12 -9.82
CA ILE A 194 1.59 6.00 -8.61
C ILE A 194 2.45 6.36 -7.41
N VAL A 195 2.01 7.37 -6.68
CA VAL A 195 2.64 7.84 -5.46
C VAL A 195 2.07 7.07 -4.28
N MET A 196 2.91 6.35 -3.56
CA MET A 196 2.49 5.61 -2.37
C MET A 196 2.77 6.44 -1.12
N PRO A 197 1.93 6.36 -0.07
CA PRO A 197 2.12 7.13 1.16
C PRO A 197 3.48 6.91 1.81
N ALA A 198 4.07 5.75 1.68
CA ALA A 198 5.42 5.46 2.14
C ALA A 198 6.50 6.41 1.57
N MET A 199 6.25 7.04 0.41
CA MET A 199 7.14 8.03 -0.18
C MET A 199 7.27 9.32 0.65
N PHE A 200 6.39 9.52 1.63
CA PHE A 200 6.38 10.69 2.53
C PHE A 200 6.92 10.38 3.93
N LEU A 201 7.32 9.15 4.19
CA LEU A 201 7.85 8.73 5.50
C LEU A 201 9.10 9.51 5.88
N ARG A 202 9.14 9.95 7.13
CA ARG A 202 10.32 10.57 7.77
C ARG A 202 10.37 10.26 9.25
N GLU A 203 11.56 10.18 9.80
CA GLU A 203 11.75 10.19 11.24
C GLU A 203 11.79 11.64 11.79
N SER A 204 11.71 11.79 13.11
CA SER A 204 11.77 13.10 13.75
C SER A 204 13.12 13.79 13.48
N GLY A 205 13.04 14.99 12.93
CA GLY A 205 14.19 15.81 12.56
C GLY A 205 14.59 15.71 11.09
N ASP A 206 14.01 14.80 10.32
CA ASP A 206 14.31 14.61 8.91
C ASP A 206 13.30 15.35 7.99
N SER A 207 13.68 15.53 6.74
CA SER A 207 12.79 16.04 5.69
C SER A 207 11.76 15.01 5.28
N ILE A 208 10.61 15.46 4.76
CA ILE A 208 9.56 14.59 4.22
C ILE A 208 10.15 13.68 3.14
N GLY A 209 9.86 12.39 3.22
CA GLY A 209 10.32 11.37 2.30
C GLY A 209 11.73 10.82 2.57
N ALA A 210 12.46 11.34 3.55
CA ALA A 210 13.86 10.93 3.82
C ALA A 210 14.00 9.43 4.17
N ALA A 211 12.94 8.80 4.67
CA ALA A 211 12.95 7.38 5.03
C ALA A 211 12.65 6.44 3.84
N PHE A 212 12.14 6.95 2.72
CA PHE A 212 11.60 6.13 1.65
C PHE A 212 12.64 5.25 0.96
N ASP A 213 13.79 5.81 0.61
CA ASP A 213 14.81 5.07 -0.16
C ASP A 213 15.28 3.82 0.59
N GLU A 214 15.55 3.94 1.89
CA GLU A 214 16.01 2.81 2.70
C GLU A 214 14.87 1.80 2.96
N PHE A 215 13.65 2.27 3.22
CA PHE A 215 12.47 1.39 3.29
C PHE A 215 12.30 0.62 1.99
N SER A 216 12.32 1.30 0.85
CA SER A 216 12.20 0.67 -0.48
C SER A 216 13.31 -0.35 -0.74
N ASN A 217 14.56 -0.03 -0.37
CA ASN A 217 15.67 -0.97 -0.47
C ASN A 217 15.47 -2.21 0.42
N ALA A 218 15.02 -2.02 1.67
CA ALA A 218 14.73 -3.11 2.59
C ALA A 218 13.63 -4.05 2.02
N ALA A 219 12.50 -3.48 1.57
CA ALA A 219 11.42 -4.25 0.97
C ALA A 219 11.86 -5.03 -0.29
N GLN A 220 12.74 -4.43 -1.12
CA GLN A 220 13.29 -5.08 -2.30
C GLN A 220 14.30 -6.18 -1.95
N ARG A 221 15.20 -5.98 -0.98
CA ARG A 221 16.18 -6.99 -0.54
C ARG A 221 15.50 -8.29 -0.08
N ILE A 222 14.39 -8.19 0.64
CA ILE A 222 13.62 -9.35 1.11
C ILE A 222 12.51 -9.80 0.14
N GLY A 223 12.35 -9.09 -0.99
CA GLY A 223 11.39 -9.45 -2.02
C GLY A 223 9.93 -9.25 -1.64
N VAL A 224 9.60 -8.35 -0.71
CA VAL A 224 8.22 -8.02 -0.34
C VAL A 224 7.55 -7.18 -1.42
N TYR A 225 8.21 -6.13 -1.90
CA TYR A 225 7.75 -5.34 -3.03
C TYR A 225 8.93 -4.80 -3.84
N THR A 226 8.85 -4.90 -5.17
CA THR A 226 9.97 -4.59 -6.07
C THR A 226 9.51 -3.70 -7.24
N GLY A 227 10.47 -3.08 -7.93
CA GLY A 227 10.18 -2.35 -9.16
C GLY A 227 9.53 -3.22 -10.25
N GLN A 228 9.78 -4.54 -10.25
CA GLN A 228 9.11 -5.46 -11.16
C GLN A 228 7.62 -5.62 -10.83
N ASP A 229 7.26 -5.61 -9.54
CA ASP A 229 5.85 -5.71 -9.13
C ASP A 229 5.04 -4.51 -9.62
N TYR A 230 5.61 -3.31 -9.53
CA TYR A 230 4.99 -2.11 -10.10
C TYR A 230 4.64 -2.28 -11.59
N ILE A 231 5.59 -2.82 -12.37
CA ILE A 231 5.42 -3.07 -13.80
C ILE A 231 4.36 -4.15 -14.05
N ASP A 232 4.38 -5.22 -13.28
CA ASP A 232 3.45 -6.34 -13.42
C ASP A 232 2.02 -5.95 -13.03
N ILE A 233 1.84 -5.07 -12.03
CA ILE A 233 0.55 -4.46 -11.71
C ILE A 233 0.01 -3.68 -12.91
N MET A 234 0.83 -2.81 -13.49
CA MET A 234 0.44 -2.03 -14.68
C MET A 234 0.00 -2.94 -15.84
N LYS A 235 0.77 -3.99 -16.15
CA LYS A 235 0.41 -4.98 -17.17
C LYS A 235 -0.93 -5.65 -16.85
N LYS A 236 -1.12 -6.02 -15.58
CA LYS A 236 -2.35 -6.65 -15.13
C LYS A 236 -3.56 -5.75 -15.30
N LEU A 237 -3.43 -4.44 -15.00
CA LEU A 237 -4.50 -3.47 -15.22
C LEU A 237 -4.80 -3.28 -16.71
N ILE A 238 -3.78 -3.19 -17.58
CA ILE A 238 -3.96 -3.13 -19.03
C ILE A 238 -4.79 -4.31 -19.55
N VAL A 239 -4.47 -5.52 -19.10
CA VAL A 239 -5.21 -6.73 -19.45
C VAL A 239 -6.61 -6.75 -18.83
N ARG A 240 -6.73 -6.39 -17.54
CA ARG A 240 -8.01 -6.40 -16.80
C ARG A 240 -9.06 -5.49 -17.42
N TRP A 241 -8.63 -4.36 -17.94
CA TRP A 241 -9.49 -3.36 -18.56
C TRP A 241 -9.57 -3.48 -20.07
N ASP A 242 -8.93 -4.49 -20.66
CA ASP A 242 -8.90 -4.77 -22.11
C ASP A 242 -8.50 -3.54 -22.96
N ILE A 243 -7.50 -2.79 -22.46
CA ILE A 243 -7.08 -1.48 -22.97
C ILE A 243 -6.80 -1.50 -24.48
N GLU A 244 -6.20 -2.56 -24.99
CA GLU A 244 -5.81 -2.68 -26.40
C GLU A 244 -7.03 -2.77 -27.35
N ASN A 245 -8.16 -3.25 -26.84
CA ASN A 245 -9.36 -3.50 -27.63
C ASN A 245 -10.45 -2.43 -27.46
N ILE A 246 -10.26 -1.43 -26.61
CA ILE A 246 -11.23 -0.33 -26.43
C ILE A 246 -11.43 0.41 -27.75
N ARG A 247 -12.68 0.66 -28.11
CA ARG A 247 -13.10 1.33 -29.36
C ARG A 247 -13.79 2.67 -29.05
N GLY A 248 -13.89 3.53 -30.08
CA GLY A 248 -14.60 4.80 -29.96
C GLY A 248 -13.84 5.88 -29.16
N LEU A 249 -12.52 5.74 -29.05
CA LEU A 249 -11.67 6.72 -28.39
C LEU A 249 -11.54 7.99 -29.23
N SER A 250 -11.45 9.14 -28.57
CA SER A 250 -11.00 10.39 -29.18
C SER A 250 -9.54 10.29 -29.64
N GLU A 251 -9.07 11.20 -30.49
CA GLU A 251 -7.68 11.22 -30.95
C GLU A 251 -6.69 11.35 -29.78
N GLU A 252 -7.05 12.12 -28.76
CA GLU A 252 -6.21 12.26 -27.55
C GLU A 252 -6.17 10.96 -26.76
N ALA A 253 -7.30 10.29 -26.59
CA ALA A 253 -7.40 9.02 -25.88
C ALA A 253 -6.69 7.87 -26.65
N GLU A 254 -6.68 7.89 -27.99
CA GLU A 254 -5.85 6.97 -28.78
C GLU A 254 -4.35 7.14 -28.49
N LYS A 255 -3.88 8.38 -28.43
CA LYS A 255 -2.49 8.68 -28.04
C LYS A 255 -2.20 8.25 -26.58
N ALA A 256 -3.18 8.40 -25.69
CA ALA A 256 -3.09 7.95 -24.30
C ALA A 256 -2.99 6.42 -24.22
N ARG A 257 -3.81 5.68 -24.96
CA ARG A 257 -3.74 4.21 -25.08
C ARG A 257 -2.37 3.75 -25.56
N ASP A 258 -1.87 4.36 -26.63
CA ASP A 258 -0.56 4.09 -27.21
C ASP A 258 0.59 4.31 -26.20
N PHE A 259 0.48 5.34 -25.37
CA PHE A 259 1.43 5.59 -24.30
C PHE A 259 1.39 4.49 -23.24
N VAL A 260 0.21 4.18 -22.72
CA VAL A 260 0.01 3.21 -21.62
C VAL A 260 0.46 1.81 -22.04
N THR A 261 0.09 1.37 -23.24
CA THR A 261 0.44 0.01 -23.73
C THR A 261 1.95 -0.17 -23.95
N LYS A 262 2.67 0.90 -24.30
CA LYS A 262 4.12 0.88 -24.51
C LYS A 262 4.94 1.10 -23.25
N LEU A 263 4.31 1.63 -22.19
CA LEU A 263 5.01 2.03 -20.94
C LEU A 263 5.64 0.87 -20.19
N PRO A 264 5.00 -0.31 -20.00
CA PRO A 264 5.60 -1.43 -19.28
C PRO A 264 6.97 -1.85 -19.87
N ALA A 265 7.06 -2.02 -21.19
CA ALA A 265 8.31 -2.41 -21.84
C ALA A 265 9.42 -1.36 -21.71
N ARG A 266 9.06 -0.08 -21.60
CA ARG A 266 10.03 1.01 -21.32
C ARG A 266 10.53 0.93 -19.89
N MET A 267 9.64 0.69 -18.95
CA MET A 267 9.97 0.58 -17.52
C MET A 267 10.81 -0.66 -17.23
N GLU A 268 10.55 -1.80 -17.88
CA GLU A 268 11.38 -3.01 -17.75
C GLU A 268 12.85 -2.72 -18.11
N ARG A 269 13.09 -2.02 -19.23
CA ARG A 269 14.47 -1.64 -19.61
C ARG A 269 15.17 -0.73 -18.59
N ILE A 270 14.41 0.10 -17.90
CA ILE A 270 14.93 0.95 -16.81
C ILE A 270 15.19 0.10 -15.58
N ASN A 271 14.21 -0.73 -15.19
CA ASN A 271 14.27 -1.58 -14.01
C ASN A 271 15.47 -2.54 -14.02
N GLN A 272 15.81 -3.09 -15.19
CA GLN A 272 17.00 -3.96 -15.36
C GLN A 272 18.34 -3.26 -15.03
N ARG A 273 18.38 -1.92 -15.00
CA ARG A 273 19.57 -1.12 -14.71
C ARG A 273 19.64 -0.65 -13.27
N ILE A 274 18.52 -0.76 -12.53
CA ILE A 274 18.46 -0.34 -11.13
C ILE A 274 19.26 -1.33 -10.30
N ARG A 275 20.07 -0.80 -9.38
CA ARG A 275 20.79 -1.58 -8.38
C ARG A 275 20.19 -1.30 -7.03
N ILE A 276 19.80 -2.34 -6.31
CA ILE A 276 19.34 -2.24 -4.93
C ILE A 276 20.57 -1.97 -4.05
N SER A 277 20.49 -0.99 -3.18
CA SER A 277 21.57 -0.69 -2.25
C SER A 277 21.71 -1.81 -1.21
N GLU A 278 22.93 -2.30 -1.02
CA GLU A 278 23.25 -3.24 0.07
C GLU A 278 23.57 -2.51 1.38
N LYS A 279 23.69 -1.18 1.33
CA LYS A 279 23.93 -0.36 2.53
C LYS A 279 22.67 -0.37 3.38
N ILE A 280 22.80 -0.73 4.62
CA ILE A 280 21.72 -0.69 5.62
C ILE A 280 21.83 0.64 6.39
N THR A 281 20.75 1.41 6.38
CA THR A 281 20.57 2.58 7.24
C THR A 281 19.68 2.19 8.40
N HIS A 282 20.10 2.52 9.63
CA HIS A 282 19.36 2.13 10.82
C HIS A 282 18.28 3.16 11.14
N PHE A 283 17.03 2.69 11.18
CA PHE A 283 15.91 3.45 11.67
C PHE A 283 15.78 3.37 13.19
N LYS A 284 15.32 4.47 13.81
CA LYS A 284 14.97 4.52 15.23
C LYS A 284 13.79 3.62 15.58
N TRP A 285 13.00 3.23 14.61
CA TRP A 285 11.85 2.31 14.77
C TRP A 285 12.27 0.91 15.21
N VAL A 286 13.40 0.43 14.71
CA VAL A 286 13.87 -0.93 14.96
C VAL A 286 15.05 -0.89 15.91
N ASN A 287 14.93 -1.59 17.03
CA ASN A 287 16.02 -1.70 17.99
C ASN A 287 17.08 -2.69 17.46
N PRO A 288 18.31 -2.23 17.14
CA PRO A 288 19.36 -3.10 16.60
C PRO A 288 19.73 -4.27 17.50
N ALA A 289 19.56 -4.12 18.81
CA ALA A 289 19.83 -5.19 19.79
C ALA A 289 18.77 -6.32 19.74
N MET A 290 17.62 -6.07 19.14
CA MET A 290 16.51 -7.02 19.07
C MET A 290 16.45 -7.81 17.74
N THR A 291 17.33 -7.48 16.79
CA THR A 291 17.36 -8.08 15.43
C THR A 291 18.58 -8.97 15.19
N LYS A 292 19.33 -9.27 16.25
CA LYS A 292 20.47 -10.22 16.21
C LYS A 292 20.03 -11.62 16.52
#